data_c5eb81fea7b6ee0bf6f1034cac3122da
#
_entry.id   c5eb81fea7b6ee0bf6f1034cac3122da
#
_cell.length_a   1.000
_cell.length_b   1.000
_cell.length_c   1.000
_cell.angle_alpha   90.00
_cell.angle_beta   90.00
_cell.angle_gamma   90.00
#
_symmetry.space_group_name_H-M   'P 1'
#
loop_
_entity.id
_entity.type
_entity.pdbx_description
1 polymer ?
#
loop_
_entity_poly.entity_id
_entity_poly.type
_entity_poly.pdbx_seq_one_letter_code
_entity_poly.pdbx_strand_id
1 'polypeptide(L)'
;MTPKRRQIAIALALAGIGAFATQPGASAGGNDGFDPLFDGGPICSARTGGPPAVLRNFILAKTETAPFQPVPAEPALGEKPVLYDNLGKLTFKAGTNNVKAQAWFDQGVRLAFGFNHAEAQRAFREAQKLDPRCALCFWGEALILGPNINVPMMPDANAPALAALAKASELAAAAPPRDRALIEALAKRYAADPKAVRADLDAAYARAMEAVAKQYPADDTVQVLYAEALMDTQPWDYWEAAGTKPKGNGAAIVATLETVLQRNPDHPGAIHLYIHAMEASTHADKALPYANRLGRLEPGAGHIVHMPAHIYYRLGMYREALATNQRAIAVDERYFKTSPSDPLYKSAYYPHNIHFLMVSAQIGGDGKTAIDAAGKLDAAIPIEVVKQFAIMQPVKAAPYTTHAQFSDPDTILRLKAPPADLVLVDTMYHYARALAFASRKDATSAQVEIDALTRIEREADFKPFDEWNIPAKEIVQTARLVALGRLADAKGDLASAAKDYEDAVFIEDSLSYTEPPYWYYPVRQSLAAALMQAGRLGEAEEQFRRALARAPNNGWTYYGLLELATARGDAAGAQRVEAELAKTWVGDRQQLQISKL
;
A
#
# COMPACT_ATOMS: atom_id res chain seq x y z
N MET A 1 -30.19 21.51 -47.78
CA MET A 1 -30.63 20.21 -48.37
C MET A 1 -30.57 19.17 -47.27
N THR A 2 -31.77 18.67 -46.98
CA THR A 2 -32.16 17.83 -45.82
C THR A 2 -31.82 16.35 -46.00
N PRO A 3 -32.12 15.50 -45.03
CA PRO A 3 -31.36 14.36 -44.51
C PRO A 3 -31.91 13.00 -44.96
N LYS A 4 -31.23 11.91 -44.59
CA LYS A 4 -31.86 10.57 -44.55
C LYS A 4 -31.45 9.78 -43.32
N ARG A 5 -32.46 9.59 -42.46
CA ARG A 5 -32.55 8.56 -41.42
C ARG A 5 -32.55 7.16 -42.07
N ARG A 6 -31.90 6.19 -41.44
CA ARG A 6 -32.28 4.78 -41.55
C ARG A 6 -32.36 4.16 -40.15
N GLN A 7 -33.58 3.81 -39.79
CA GLN A 7 -33.94 2.85 -38.74
C GLN A 7 -33.60 1.44 -39.23
N ILE A 8 -33.10 0.59 -38.34
CA ILE A 8 -33.18 -0.87 -38.49
C ILE A 8 -33.63 -1.46 -37.15
N ALA A 9 -34.55 -2.40 -37.29
CA ALA A 9 -35.47 -2.94 -36.34
C ALA A 9 -34.88 -3.97 -35.36
N ILE A 10 -35.62 -4.10 -34.27
CA ILE A 10 -35.60 -5.12 -33.24
C ILE A 10 -36.03 -6.47 -33.82
N ALA A 11 -35.35 -7.55 -33.47
CA ALA A 11 -35.88 -8.91 -33.53
C ALA A 11 -35.65 -9.62 -32.19
N LEU A 12 -36.73 -9.84 -31.46
CA LEU A 12 -36.84 -10.80 -30.35
C LEU A 12 -36.83 -12.23 -30.91
N ALA A 13 -36.14 -13.12 -30.23
CA ALA A 13 -36.39 -14.55 -30.27
C ALA A 13 -36.40 -15.13 -28.84
N LEU A 14 -37.59 -15.50 -28.43
CA LEU A 14 -37.89 -16.38 -27.29
C LEU A 14 -37.78 -17.84 -27.75
N ALA A 15 -37.22 -18.71 -26.93
CA ALA A 15 -37.58 -20.11 -26.62
C ALA A 15 -36.33 -20.83 -26.09
N GLY A 16 -36.41 -21.47 -24.95
CA GLY A 16 -36.77 -22.80 -24.65
C GLY A 16 -36.47 -23.20 -23.21
N ILE A 17 -37.48 -23.57 -22.51
CA ILE A 17 -37.47 -24.20 -21.21
C ILE A 17 -36.99 -25.65 -21.38
N GLY A 18 -35.98 -26.06 -20.57
CA GLY A 18 -35.57 -27.44 -20.45
C GLY A 18 -35.34 -27.77 -18.96
N ALA A 19 -36.33 -28.41 -18.36
CA ALA A 19 -36.25 -29.01 -17.03
C ALA A 19 -35.32 -30.22 -17.06
N PHE A 20 -34.38 -30.32 -16.15
CA PHE A 20 -33.72 -31.58 -15.78
C PHE A 20 -33.82 -31.87 -14.31
N ALA A 21 -34.17 -33.12 -14.06
CA ALA A 21 -34.57 -33.71 -12.83
C ALA A 21 -33.47 -33.82 -11.79
N THR A 22 -33.90 -33.73 -10.52
CA THR A 22 -33.20 -34.07 -9.30
C THR A 22 -32.79 -35.53 -9.26
N GLN A 23 -31.54 -35.81 -8.89
CA GLN A 23 -31.19 -37.06 -8.18
C GLN A 23 -30.43 -36.72 -6.88
N PRO A 24 -30.75 -37.40 -5.78
CA PRO A 24 -30.06 -37.24 -4.50
C PRO A 24 -28.92 -38.26 -4.37
N GLY A 25 -27.81 -37.87 -3.82
CA GLY A 25 -26.78 -38.83 -3.48
C GLY A 25 -25.51 -38.27 -2.86
N ALA A 26 -25.31 -38.64 -1.61
CA ALA A 26 -24.07 -38.73 -0.84
C ALA A 26 -23.67 -37.50 -0.02
N SER A 27 -24.03 -37.56 1.24
CA SER A 27 -23.41 -36.85 2.36
C SER A 27 -21.93 -37.22 2.50
N ALA A 28 -21.05 -36.25 2.37
CA ALA A 28 -19.74 -36.29 2.96
C ALA A 28 -19.64 -35.05 3.85
N GLY A 29 -19.40 -35.25 5.14
CA GLY A 29 -19.25 -34.20 6.13
C GLY A 29 -18.11 -33.29 5.74
N GLY A 30 -18.44 -32.07 5.41
CA GLY A 30 -17.51 -30.98 5.14
C GLY A 30 -17.72 -29.91 6.20
N ASN A 31 -16.66 -29.37 6.72
CA ASN A 31 -16.63 -28.19 7.56
C ASN A 31 -17.53 -27.10 6.94
N ASP A 32 -18.68 -26.83 7.58
CA ASP A 32 -19.47 -25.62 7.33
C ASP A 32 -18.77 -24.41 7.98
N GLY A 33 -17.56 -24.12 7.53
CA GLY A 33 -16.85 -22.90 7.83
C GLY A 33 -17.47 -21.78 6.98
N PHE A 34 -18.06 -20.78 7.63
CA PHE A 34 -18.41 -19.51 7.02
C PHE A 34 -17.16 -18.93 6.34
N ASP A 35 -17.13 -18.93 5.02
CA ASP A 35 -16.07 -18.28 4.22
C ASP A 35 -16.66 -17.03 3.55
N PRO A 36 -16.35 -15.83 4.08
CA PRO A 36 -16.87 -14.58 3.54
C PRO A 36 -16.40 -14.29 2.12
N LEU A 37 -15.39 -15.01 1.62
CA LEU A 37 -14.85 -14.83 0.26
C LEU A 37 -15.66 -15.55 -0.82
N PHE A 38 -16.45 -16.58 -0.45
CA PHE A 38 -17.18 -17.39 -1.42
C PHE A 38 -18.70 -17.13 -1.48
N ASP A 39 -19.29 -16.52 -0.43
CA ASP A 39 -20.71 -16.17 -0.40
C ASP A 39 -21.03 -14.76 -0.93
N GLY A 40 -20.04 -14.03 -1.42
CA GLY A 40 -20.19 -12.68 -1.98
C GLY A 40 -20.68 -12.73 -3.42
N GLY A 41 -21.95 -12.38 -3.67
CA GLY A 41 -22.42 -11.96 -4.99
C GLY A 41 -21.58 -10.79 -5.53
N PRO A 42 -21.68 -10.42 -6.83
CA PRO A 42 -20.79 -9.48 -7.48
C PRO A 42 -20.78 -8.13 -6.74
N ILE A 43 -19.62 -7.74 -6.26
CA ILE A 43 -19.36 -6.39 -5.73
C ILE A 43 -19.61 -5.43 -6.89
N CYS A 44 -20.58 -4.54 -6.73
CA CYS A 44 -20.89 -3.53 -7.75
C CYS A 44 -19.63 -2.79 -8.16
N SER A 45 -19.42 -2.72 -9.46
CA SER A 45 -18.30 -2.09 -10.13
C SER A 45 -18.01 -0.69 -9.61
N ALA A 46 -16.84 -0.51 -8.98
CA ALA A 46 -16.23 0.80 -8.84
C ALA A 46 -15.99 1.40 -10.24
N ARG A 47 -16.26 2.69 -10.38
CA ARG A 47 -15.94 3.45 -11.57
C ARG A 47 -14.46 3.30 -11.91
N THR A 48 -14.17 3.17 -13.19
CA THR A 48 -12.87 3.03 -13.81
C THR A 48 -11.91 4.16 -13.43
N GLY A 49 -11.12 3.94 -12.40
CA GLY A 49 -9.91 4.66 -12.09
C GLY A 49 -8.96 3.63 -11.51
N GLY A 50 -7.85 3.36 -12.20
CA GLY A 50 -6.80 2.49 -11.65
C GLY A 50 -6.29 3.03 -10.32
N PRO A 51 -5.60 2.20 -9.50
CA PRO A 51 -4.98 2.70 -8.29
C PRO A 51 -4.10 3.90 -8.64
N PRO A 52 -4.12 4.95 -7.81
CA PRO A 52 -3.31 6.12 -8.07
C PRO A 52 -1.86 5.68 -8.21
N ALA A 53 -1.19 6.19 -9.21
CA ALA A 53 0.26 6.16 -9.29
C ALA A 53 0.79 7.09 -8.18
N VAL A 54 0.61 6.67 -6.93
CA VAL A 54 0.76 7.47 -5.71
C VAL A 54 2.14 8.09 -5.60
N LEU A 55 3.12 7.51 -6.27
CA LEU A 55 4.50 7.99 -6.29
C LEU A 55 4.99 8.42 -7.68
N ARG A 56 4.22 8.16 -8.74
CA ARG A 56 4.59 8.57 -10.10
C ARG A 56 4.77 10.09 -10.24
N ASN A 57 4.04 10.85 -9.44
CA ASN A 57 4.02 12.31 -9.51
C ASN A 57 4.89 13.00 -8.46
N PHE A 58 5.66 12.26 -7.65
CA PHE A 58 6.55 12.84 -6.63
C PHE A 58 7.51 13.91 -7.21
N ILE A 59 7.73 13.92 -8.52
CA ILE A 59 8.72 14.81 -9.17
C ILE A 59 8.14 15.68 -10.29
N LEU A 60 6.98 15.34 -10.89
CA LEU A 60 6.43 16.14 -11.99
C LEU A 60 5.78 17.45 -11.52
N ALA A 61 5.43 17.59 -10.25
CA ALA A 61 4.84 18.79 -9.66
C ALA A 61 5.85 19.95 -9.44
N LYS A 62 7.01 19.93 -10.05
CA LYS A 62 8.07 20.88 -9.77
C LYS A 62 8.33 21.84 -10.92
N THR A 63 7.42 22.78 -11.15
CA THR A 63 7.78 23.88 -12.04
C THR A 63 7.71 25.28 -11.45
N GLU A 64 7.14 25.53 -10.26
CA GLU A 64 7.04 26.95 -9.81
C GLU A 64 7.06 27.24 -8.31
N THR A 65 7.43 26.35 -7.40
CA THR A 65 7.56 26.71 -5.98
C THR A 65 8.93 26.35 -5.42
N ALA A 66 9.44 27.17 -4.53
CA ALA A 66 10.77 27.25 -3.95
C ALA A 66 11.65 25.99 -4.04
N PRO A 67 12.93 26.10 -4.36
CA PRO A 67 13.77 24.95 -4.61
C PRO A 67 13.78 24.04 -3.39
N PHE A 68 13.35 22.78 -3.59
CA PHE A 68 13.82 21.67 -2.78
C PHE A 68 15.34 21.87 -2.66
N GLN A 69 15.83 22.02 -1.43
CA GLN A 69 17.27 21.84 -1.27
C GLN A 69 17.52 20.39 -1.65
N PRO A 70 18.19 20.12 -2.77
CA PRO A 70 18.47 18.74 -3.14
C PRO A 70 19.19 18.14 -1.96
N VAL A 71 18.68 16.99 -1.51
CA VAL A 71 19.52 16.08 -0.73
C VAL A 71 20.78 15.95 -1.58
N PRO A 72 21.97 16.28 -1.07
CA PRO A 72 23.18 16.22 -1.87
C PRO A 72 23.22 14.85 -2.54
N ALA A 73 23.40 14.80 -3.86
CA ALA A 73 23.57 13.56 -4.61
C ALA A 73 24.83 12.79 -4.15
N GLU A 74 25.62 13.41 -3.29
CA GLU A 74 26.70 12.80 -2.54
C GLU A 74 26.24 12.61 -1.08
N PRO A 75 26.25 11.35 -0.54
CA PRO A 75 26.21 11.15 0.89
C PRO A 75 27.31 12.00 1.51
N ALA A 76 27.02 12.65 2.64
CA ALA A 76 27.98 13.50 3.32
C ALA A 76 29.34 12.78 3.38
N LEU A 77 30.32 13.31 2.65
CA LEU A 77 31.66 12.75 2.53
C LEU A 77 32.25 12.65 3.95
N GLY A 78 32.29 11.46 4.52
CA GLY A 78 32.91 11.25 5.84
C GLY A 78 32.60 9.93 6.51
N GLU A 79 31.47 9.28 6.23
CA GLU A 79 31.16 8.00 6.85
C GLU A 79 31.62 6.84 5.96
N LYS A 80 32.49 6.01 6.53
CA LYS A 80 33.01 4.84 5.84
C LYS A 80 31.87 3.84 5.61
N PRO A 81 31.62 3.41 4.35
CA PRO A 81 30.59 2.41 4.07
C PRO A 81 30.81 1.14 4.88
N VAL A 82 29.72 0.48 5.29
CA VAL A 82 29.74 -0.75 6.08
C VAL A 82 29.28 -1.91 5.20
N LEU A 83 30.02 -3.00 5.24
CA LEU A 83 29.58 -4.27 4.65
C LEU A 83 28.77 -5.01 5.72
N TYR A 84 27.45 -5.11 5.49
CA TYR A 84 26.52 -5.74 6.43
C TYR A 84 26.55 -7.26 6.30
N ASP A 85 26.50 -8.00 7.40
CA ASP A 85 26.48 -9.46 7.46
C ASP A 85 25.08 -10.08 7.50
N ASN A 86 24.05 -9.23 7.58
CA ASN A 86 22.65 -9.60 7.81
C ASN A 86 21.71 -9.29 6.64
N LEU A 87 22.24 -9.02 5.44
CA LEU A 87 21.46 -8.78 4.22
C LEU A 87 21.27 -10.05 3.36
N GLY A 88 21.40 -11.24 3.95
CA GLY A 88 21.15 -12.50 3.25
C GLY A 88 22.30 -12.97 2.36
N LYS A 89 21.95 -13.83 1.37
CA LYS A 89 22.96 -14.57 0.61
C LYS A 89 22.81 -14.43 -0.91
N LEU A 90 21.91 -13.58 -1.40
CA LEU A 90 21.75 -13.39 -2.85
C LEU A 90 23.09 -12.94 -3.44
N THR A 91 23.53 -13.60 -4.49
CA THR A 91 24.73 -13.28 -5.25
C THR A 91 24.39 -13.13 -6.72
N PHE A 92 24.82 -12.02 -7.31
CA PHE A 92 24.72 -11.77 -8.74
C PHE A 92 26.13 -11.49 -9.28
N LYS A 93 26.69 -12.41 -10.06
CA LYS A 93 28.09 -12.29 -10.53
C LYS A 93 28.31 -11.04 -11.36
N ALA A 94 29.26 -10.20 -10.96
CA ALA A 94 29.54 -8.90 -11.59
C ALA A 94 30.65 -8.95 -12.65
N GLY A 95 31.13 -10.12 -13.05
CA GLY A 95 32.25 -10.23 -13.99
C GLY A 95 33.60 -9.76 -13.43
N THR A 96 33.72 -9.60 -12.11
CA THR A 96 34.96 -9.23 -11.42
C THR A 96 35.65 -10.46 -10.80
N ASN A 97 37.00 -10.45 -10.79
CA ASN A 97 37.82 -11.42 -10.06
C ASN A 97 38.19 -10.94 -8.66
N ASN A 98 37.83 -9.70 -8.29
CA ASN A 98 38.07 -9.16 -6.96
C ASN A 98 36.93 -9.56 -6.01
N VAL A 99 37.20 -10.50 -5.11
CA VAL A 99 36.21 -11.04 -4.17
C VAL A 99 35.59 -9.95 -3.29
N LYS A 100 36.37 -8.90 -2.90
CA LYS A 100 35.83 -7.80 -2.12
C LYS A 100 34.91 -6.90 -2.97
N ALA A 101 35.27 -6.64 -4.22
CA ALA A 101 34.40 -5.90 -5.14
C ALA A 101 33.08 -6.65 -5.37
N GLN A 102 33.13 -7.99 -5.56
CA GLN A 102 31.93 -8.83 -5.68
C GLN A 102 31.05 -8.74 -4.42
N ALA A 103 31.63 -8.79 -3.22
CA ALA A 103 30.86 -8.70 -1.96
C ALA A 103 30.12 -7.36 -1.82
N TRP A 104 30.78 -6.25 -2.19
CA TRP A 104 30.14 -4.94 -2.21
C TRP A 104 29.09 -4.81 -3.30
N PHE A 105 29.32 -5.38 -4.46
CA PHE A 105 28.32 -5.43 -5.53
C PHE A 105 27.07 -6.22 -5.13
N ASP A 106 27.26 -7.40 -4.52
CA ASP A 106 26.15 -8.22 -3.99
C ASP A 106 25.33 -7.45 -2.94
N GLN A 107 26.01 -6.70 -2.05
CA GLN A 107 25.32 -5.83 -1.11
C GLN A 107 24.49 -4.76 -1.83
N GLY A 108 25.05 -4.13 -2.86
CA GLY A 108 24.33 -3.15 -3.67
C GLY A 108 23.07 -3.74 -4.30
N VAL A 109 23.15 -4.95 -4.86
CA VAL A 109 21.99 -5.64 -5.46
C VAL A 109 20.91 -5.98 -4.41
N ARG A 110 21.30 -6.49 -3.24
CA ARG A 110 20.36 -6.80 -2.15
C ARG A 110 19.64 -5.55 -1.67
N LEU A 111 20.38 -4.46 -1.46
CA LEU A 111 19.82 -3.17 -1.05
C LEU A 111 18.95 -2.52 -2.14
N ALA A 112 19.29 -2.73 -3.42
CA ALA A 112 18.46 -2.30 -4.55
C ALA A 112 17.10 -2.99 -4.51
N PHE A 113 17.07 -4.32 -4.36
CA PHE A 113 15.83 -5.07 -4.18
C PHE A 113 15.10 -4.75 -2.86
N GLY A 114 15.77 -4.17 -1.88
CA GLY A 114 15.18 -3.65 -0.65
C GLY A 114 14.78 -2.17 -0.73
N PHE A 115 14.85 -1.54 -1.90
CA PHE A 115 14.55 -0.13 -2.17
C PHE A 115 15.37 0.86 -1.32
N ASN A 116 16.47 0.42 -0.72
CA ASN A 116 17.43 1.30 -0.06
C ASN A 116 18.50 1.77 -1.06
N HIS A 117 18.06 2.60 -2.00
CA HIS A 117 18.86 3.00 -3.16
C HIS A 117 20.11 3.81 -2.78
N ALA A 118 20.03 4.68 -1.77
CA ALA A 118 21.20 5.46 -1.36
C ALA A 118 22.31 4.57 -0.78
N GLU A 119 21.98 3.58 0.04
CA GLU A 119 22.98 2.65 0.57
C GLU A 119 23.46 1.67 -0.51
N ALA A 120 22.59 1.28 -1.44
CA ALA A 120 22.98 0.50 -2.63
C ALA A 120 24.00 1.26 -3.47
N GLN A 121 23.82 2.57 -3.69
CA GLN A 121 24.78 3.43 -4.41
C GLN A 121 26.14 3.44 -3.71
N ARG A 122 26.17 3.60 -2.38
CA ARG A 122 27.41 3.54 -1.61
C ARG A 122 28.13 2.21 -1.80
N ALA A 123 27.39 1.10 -1.78
CA ALA A 123 27.95 -0.23 -2.00
C ALA A 123 28.52 -0.41 -3.41
N PHE A 124 27.80 0.02 -4.45
CA PHE A 124 28.31 -0.04 -5.84
C PHE A 124 29.56 0.83 -6.03
N ARG A 125 29.61 2.03 -5.44
CA ARG A 125 30.78 2.90 -5.48
C ARG A 125 32.01 2.28 -4.78
N GLU A 126 31.82 1.56 -3.67
CA GLU A 126 32.90 0.80 -3.05
C GLU A 126 33.39 -0.36 -3.94
N ALA A 127 32.47 -1.05 -4.60
CA ALA A 127 32.85 -2.08 -5.58
C ALA A 127 33.67 -1.49 -6.74
N GLN A 128 33.28 -0.30 -7.27
CA GLN A 128 34.01 0.43 -8.32
C GLN A 128 35.43 0.82 -7.88
N LYS A 129 35.62 1.30 -6.63
CA LYS A 129 36.94 1.64 -6.08
C LYS A 129 37.85 0.43 -5.99
N LEU A 130 37.29 -0.73 -5.63
CA LEU A 130 38.04 -1.98 -5.47
C LEU A 130 38.36 -2.65 -6.82
N ASP A 131 37.51 -2.51 -7.82
CA ASP A 131 37.76 -2.95 -9.19
C ASP A 131 37.22 -1.93 -10.20
N PRO A 132 38.04 -0.96 -10.63
CA PRO A 132 37.66 0.05 -11.62
C PRO A 132 37.33 -0.50 -13.01
N ARG A 133 37.57 -1.80 -13.27
CA ARG A 133 37.26 -2.48 -14.53
C ARG A 133 35.96 -3.30 -14.45
N CYS A 134 35.30 -3.32 -13.32
CA CYS A 134 34.03 -3.99 -13.13
C CYS A 134 32.90 -3.22 -13.81
N ALA A 135 32.52 -3.59 -15.02
CA ALA A 135 31.48 -2.90 -15.78
C ALA A 135 30.12 -2.89 -15.06
N LEU A 136 29.70 -4.03 -14.48
CA LEU A 136 28.45 -4.13 -13.72
C LEU A 136 28.44 -3.32 -12.42
N CYS A 137 29.60 -3.00 -11.84
CA CYS A 137 29.65 -2.13 -10.67
C CYS A 137 29.17 -0.71 -10.99
N PHE A 138 29.49 -0.19 -12.18
CA PHE A 138 28.99 1.08 -12.69
C PHE A 138 27.54 0.98 -13.18
N TRP A 139 27.17 -0.14 -13.82
CA TRP A 139 25.80 -0.43 -14.21
C TRP A 139 24.87 -0.45 -12.98
N GLY A 140 25.27 -1.05 -11.86
CA GLY A 140 24.48 -1.10 -10.63
C GLY A 140 24.20 0.28 -10.06
N GLU A 141 25.21 1.19 -10.06
CA GLU A 141 25.00 2.57 -9.67
C GLU A 141 24.01 3.29 -10.61
N ALA A 142 24.15 3.10 -11.92
CA ALA A 142 23.21 3.67 -12.87
C ALA A 142 21.80 3.13 -12.70
N LEU A 143 21.64 1.82 -12.41
CA LEU A 143 20.34 1.17 -12.21
C LEU A 143 19.54 1.83 -11.08
N ILE A 144 20.15 2.00 -9.90
CA ILE A 144 19.44 2.51 -8.70
C ILE A 144 19.21 4.03 -8.71
N LEU A 145 19.81 4.74 -9.64
CA LEU A 145 19.53 6.17 -9.88
C LEU A 145 18.28 6.38 -10.75
N GLY A 146 17.74 5.31 -11.33
CA GLY A 146 16.45 5.31 -12.02
C GLY A 146 15.27 5.25 -11.06
N PRO A 147 14.03 5.30 -11.60
CA PRO A 147 12.82 5.12 -10.81
C PRO A 147 12.71 3.69 -10.29
N ASN A 148 11.86 3.50 -9.27
CA ASN A 148 11.26 2.22 -8.90
C ASN A 148 9.76 2.40 -8.73
N ILE A 149 9.03 1.35 -8.44
CA ILE A 149 7.56 1.39 -8.31
C ILE A 149 7.06 2.35 -7.22
N ASN A 150 7.89 2.68 -6.22
CA ASN A 150 7.53 3.56 -5.10
C ASN A 150 8.03 4.98 -5.28
N VAL A 151 9.16 5.16 -5.99
CA VAL A 151 9.83 6.45 -6.10
C VAL A 151 10.19 6.72 -7.55
N PRO A 152 9.68 7.81 -8.15
CA PRO A 152 10.10 8.22 -9.48
C PRO A 152 11.56 8.68 -9.45
N MET A 153 12.19 8.75 -10.63
CA MET A 153 13.55 9.23 -10.77
C MET A 153 13.71 10.68 -10.28
N MET A 154 14.66 10.92 -9.40
CA MET A 154 14.97 12.27 -8.93
C MET A 154 15.52 13.15 -10.07
N PRO A 155 15.14 14.43 -10.14
CA PRO A 155 15.56 15.31 -11.25
C PRO A 155 17.08 15.43 -11.40
N ASP A 156 17.82 15.42 -10.30
CA ASP A 156 19.28 15.53 -10.24
C ASP A 156 19.99 14.17 -10.43
N ALA A 157 19.25 13.05 -10.48
CA ALA A 157 19.83 11.72 -10.67
C ALA A 157 20.25 11.43 -12.13
N ASN A 158 19.72 12.16 -13.12
CA ASN A 158 19.99 11.84 -14.53
C ASN A 158 21.47 12.01 -14.94
N ALA A 159 22.10 13.08 -14.53
CA ALA A 159 23.51 13.33 -14.88
C ALA A 159 24.45 12.28 -14.27
N PRO A 160 24.38 11.94 -12.95
CA PRO A 160 25.20 10.87 -12.40
C PRO A 160 24.86 9.48 -12.97
N ALA A 161 23.58 9.19 -13.30
CA ALA A 161 23.21 7.95 -13.94
C ALA A 161 23.84 7.80 -15.33
N LEU A 162 23.79 8.85 -16.15
CA LEU A 162 24.45 8.88 -17.46
C LEU A 162 25.98 8.74 -17.35
N ALA A 163 26.61 9.37 -16.34
CA ALA A 163 28.05 9.25 -16.12
C ALA A 163 28.46 7.81 -15.74
N ALA A 164 27.73 7.18 -14.81
CA ALA A 164 27.97 5.80 -14.43
C ALA A 164 27.73 4.85 -15.60
N LEU A 165 26.65 5.05 -16.35
CA LEU A 165 26.34 4.23 -17.53
C LEU A 165 27.37 4.40 -18.66
N ALA A 166 27.88 5.62 -18.91
CA ALA A 166 28.95 5.85 -19.88
C ALA A 166 30.21 5.04 -19.52
N LYS A 167 30.56 4.99 -18.21
CA LYS A 167 31.70 4.19 -17.74
C LYS A 167 31.43 2.68 -17.85
N ALA A 168 30.23 2.22 -17.53
CA ALA A 168 29.82 0.83 -17.75
C ALA A 168 29.94 0.45 -19.24
N SER A 169 29.50 1.33 -20.15
CA SER A 169 29.53 1.12 -21.61
C SER A 169 30.95 1.10 -22.17
N GLU A 170 31.85 1.94 -21.66
CA GLU A 170 33.27 1.94 -22.02
C GLU A 170 33.90 0.56 -21.70
N LEU A 171 33.52 -0.04 -20.57
CA LEU A 171 34.04 -1.31 -20.09
C LEU A 171 33.33 -2.53 -20.70
N ALA A 172 32.18 -2.36 -21.34
CA ALA A 172 31.30 -3.42 -21.81
C ALA A 172 31.97 -4.37 -22.82
N ALA A 173 32.91 -3.88 -23.64
CA ALA A 173 33.58 -4.72 -24.64
C ALA A 173 34.35 -5.89 -24.01
N ALA A 174 34.89 -5.71 -22.80
CA ALA A 174 35.61 -6.73 -22.06
C ALA A 174 34.71 -7.55 -21.10
N ALA A 175 33.44 -7.15 -20.94
CA ALA A 175 32.51 -7.79 -20.03
C ALA A 175 31.92 -9.09 -20.62
N PRO A 176 31.43 -10.02 -19.75
CA PRO A 176 30.66 -11.17 -20.18
C PRO A 176 29.46 -10.81 -21.06
N PRO A 177 29.01 -11.69 -21.98
CA PRO A 177 27.89 -11.36 -22.88
C PRO A 177 26.61 -10.93 -22.16
N ARG A 178 26.26 -11.55 -21.02
CA ARG A 178 25.12 -11.18 -20.20
C ARG A 178 25.25 -9.74 -19.66
N ASP A 179 26.40 -9.42 -19.12
CA ASP A 179 26.67 -8.14 -18.50
C ASP A 179 26.61 -7.01 -19.54
N ARG A 180 27.12 -7.26 -20.74
CA ARG A 180 27.01 -6.35 -21.89
C ARG A 180 25.55 -6.11 -22.27
N ALA A 181 24.74 -7.18 -22.37
CA ALA A 181 23.32 -7.08 -22.70
C ALA A 181 22.55 -6.26 -21.66
N LEU A 182 22.87 -6.42 -20.35
CA LEU A 182 22.28 -5.61 -19.27
C LEU A 182 22.66 -4.13 -19.38
N ILE A 183 23.91 -3.82 -19.70
CA ILE A 183 24.39 -2.44 -19.88
C ILE A 183 23.68 -1.79 -21.09
N GLU A 184 23.59 -2.50 -22.21
CA GLU A 184 22.92 -2.02 -23.42
C GLU A 184 21.41 -1.79 -23.20
N ALA A 185 20.77 -2.67 -22.41
CA ALA A 185 19.37 -2.51 -22.03
C ALA A 185 19.18 -1.27 -21.15
N LEU A 186 20.00 -1.10 -20.10
CA LEU A 186 19.89 0.04 -19.19
C LEU A 186 20.14 1.38 -19.89
N ALA A 187 20.95 1.40 -20.96
CA ALA A 187 21.18 2.60 -21.78
C ALA A 187 19.90 3.13 -22.43
N LYS A 188 18.82 2.34 -22.54
CA LYS A 188 17.53 2.79 -23.04
C LYS A 188 16.70 3.57 -22.00
N ARG A 189 17.08 3.47 -20.71
CA ARG A 189 16.36 4.11 -19.60
C ARG A 189 16.70 5.59 -19.41
N TYR A 190 17.81 6.06 -20.01
CA TYR A 190 18.33 7.40 -19.79
C TYR A 190 18.54 8.15 -21.11
N ALA A 191 18.39 9.48 -21.07
CA ALA A 191 18.68 10.35 -22.19
C ALA A 191 19.34 11.65 -21.70
N ALA A 192 20.26 12.18 -22.50
CA ALA A 192 20.87 13.48 -22.23
C ALA A 192 19.91 14.66 -22.54
N ASP A 193 18.91 14.43 -23.38
CA ASP A 193 17.88 15.43 -23.67
C ASP A 193 16.96 15.63 -22.45
N PRO A 194 16.93 16.82 -21.84
CA PRO A 194 16.07 17.10 -20.69
C PRO A 194 14.57 17.08 -21.03
N LYS A 195 14.21 17.06 -22.32
CA LYS A 195 12.82 16.94 -22.78
C LYS A 195 12.37 15.50 -23.01
N ALA A 196 13.27 14.53 -22.83
CA ALA A 196 12.93 13.14 -23.01
C ALA A 196 11.81 12.73 -22.03
N VAL A 197 10.77 12.08 -22.57
CA VAL A 197 9.61 11.65 -21.78
C VAL A 197 9.97 10.41 -20.98
N ARG A 198 9.87 10.47 -19.66
CA ARG A 198 10.25 9.39 -18.75
C ARG A 198 9.53 8.07 -19.09
N ALA A 199 8.24 8.13 -19.37
CA ALA A 199 7.45 6.95 -19.72
C ALA A 199 7.94 6.24 -20.98
N ASP A 200 8.41 7.00 -21.99
CA ASP A 200 8.97 6.42 -23.23
C ASP A 200 10.29 5.71 -22.96
N LEU A 201 11.12 6.28 -22.07
CA LEU A 201 12.40 5.70 -21.67
C LEU A 201 12.21 4.43 -20.84
N ASP A 202 11.25 4.42 -19.89
CA ASP A 202 10.93 3.24 -19.10
C ASP A 202 10.35 2.13 -19.98
N ALA A 203 9.47 2.47 -20.93
CA ALA A 203 8.97 1.50 -21.91
C ALA A 203 10.07 0.97 -22.85
N ALA A 204 11.04 1.81 -23.23
CA ALA A 204 12.18 1.37 -24.04
C ALA A 204 13.10 0.43 -23.25
N TYR A 205 13.34 0.72 -21.97
CA TYR A 205 14.08 -0.15 -21.06
C TYR A 205 13.38 -1.49 -20.86
N ALA A 206 12.08 -1.50 -20.57
CA ALA A 206 11.30 -2.71 -20.41
C ALA A 206 11.36 -3.63 -21.65
N ARG A 207 11.24 -3.05 -22.87
CA ARG A 207 11.42 -3.82 -24.12
C ARG A 207 12.83 -4.38 -24.29
N ALA A 208 13.84 -3.60 -23.91
CA ALA A 208 15.22 -4.07 -23.98
C ALA A 208 15.47 -5.20 -22.96
N MET A 209 14.94 -5.08 -21.73
CA MET A 209 15.03 -6.13 -20.71
C MET A 209 14.25 -7.39 -21.09
N GLU A 210 13.14 -7.28 -21.83
CA GLU A 210 12.45 -8.45 -22.40
C GLU A 210 13.38 -9.28 -23.30
N ALA A 211 14.16 -8.61 -24.16
CA ALA A 211 15.13 -9.29 -25.04
C ALA A 211 16.24 -9.98 -24.22
N VAL A 212 16.75 -9.32 -23.18
CA VAL A 212 17.75 -9.90 -22.27
C VAL A 212 17.16 -11.10 -21.52
N ALA A 213 15.95 -10.99 -20.99
CA ALA A 213 15.27 -12.07 -20.28
C ALA A 213 15.02 -13.30 -21.18
N LYS A 214 14.67 -13.10 -22.45
CA LYS A 214 14.55 -14.17 -23.46
C LYS A 214 15.90 -14.85 -23.77
N GLN A 215 17.00 -14.09 -23.75
CA GLN A 215 18.34 -14.62 -23.99
C GLN A 215 18.88 -15.39 -22.77
N TYR A 216 18.49 -15.01 -21.56
CA TYR A 216 18.95 -15.61 -20.31
C TYR A 216 17.76 -16.13 -19.46
N PRO A 217 16.96 -17.07 -19.96
CA PRO A 217 15.72 -17.49 -19.30
C PRO A 217 15.94 -18.24 -17.98
N ALA A 218 17.16 -18.75 -17.73
CA ALA A 218 17.52 -19.45 -16.50
C ALA A 218 18.20 -18.54 -15.46
N ASP A 219 18.46 -17.27 -15.76
CA ASP A 219 19.04 -16.32 -14.82
C ASP A 219 17.93 -15.63 -14.03
N ASP A 220 17.72 -16.04 -12.77
CA ASP A 220 16.65 -15.54 -11.91
C ASP A 220 16.71 -14.03 -11.72
N THR A 221 17.91 -13.47 -11.49
CA THR A 221 18.08 -12.04 -11.28
C THR A 221 17.73 -11.23 -12.53
N VAL A 222 18.10 -11.73 -13.73
CA VAL A 222 17.70 -11.10 -14.99
C VAL A 222 16.18 -11.11 -15.16
N GLN A 223 15.51 -12.21 -14.82
CA GLN A 223 14.05 -12.29 -14.88
C GLN A 223 13.38 -11.33 -13.90
N VAL A 224 13.91 -11.19 -12.68
CA VAL A 224 13.39 -10.24 -11.68
C VAL A 224 13.56 -8.79 -12.14
N LEU A 225 14.74 -8.44 -12.69
CA LEU A 225 14.99 -7.11 -13.27
C LEU A 225 14.05 -6.81 -14.47
N TYR A 226 13.71 -7.83 -15.27
CA TYR A 226 12.71 -7.65 -16.32
C TYR A 226 11.31 -7.42 -15.75
N ALA A 227 10.89 -8.17 -14.73
CA ALA A 227 9.61 -7.95 -14.07
C ALA A 227 9.53 -6.54 -13.47
N GLU A 228 10.60 -6.08 -12.78
CA GLU A 228 10.70 -4.73 -12.25
C GLU A 228 10.58 -3.66 -13.35
N ALA A 229 11.30 -3.84 -14.48
CA ALA A 229 11.21 -2.93 -15.62
C ALA A 229 9.79 -2.84 -16.21
N LEU A 230 9.03 -3.94 -16.21
CA LEU A 230 7.61 -3.91 -16.57
C LEU A 230 6.77 -3.18 -15.52
N MET A 231 7.04 -3.41 -14.23
CA MET A 231 6.32 -2.76 -13.12
C MET A 231 6.51 -1.26 -13.15
N ASP A 232 7.70 -0.76 -13.49
CA ASP A 232 8.01 0.67 -13.59
C ASP A 232 7.27 1.38 -14.72
N THR A 233 6.79 0.66 -15.74
CA THR A 233 5.97 1.26 -16.82
C THR A 233 4.55 1.61 -16.36
N GLN A 234 4.07 1.00 -15.28
CA GLN A 234 2.73 1.17 -14.74
C GLN A 234 2.72 0.97 -13.21
N PRO A 235 3.46 1.76 -12.42
CA PRO A 235 3.59 1.55 -10.99
C PRO A 235 2.24 1.42 -10.29
N TRP A 236 2.04 0.35 -9.50
CA TRP A 236 0.82 0.06 -8.72
C TRP A 236 -0.44 -0.23 -9.53
N ASP A 237 -0.44 -0.06 -10.86
CA ASP A 237 -1.62 -0.21 -11.72
C ASP A 237 -1.60 -1.58 -12.45
N TYR A 238 -1.49 -2.68 -11.69
CA TYR A 238 -1.34 -4.04 -12.24
C TYR A 238 -2.66 -4.78 -12.40
N TRP A 239 -3.76 -4.28 -11.80
CA TRP A 239 -5.06 -4.93 -11.77
C TRP A 239 -6.19 -3.98 -12.14
N GLU A 240 -7.26 -4.48 -12.77
CA GLU A 240 -8.50 -3.74 -12.92
C GLU A 240 -9.17 -3.51 -11.55
N ALA A 241 -10.12 -2.58 -11.47
CA ALA A 241 -10.68 -2.06 -10.22
C ALA A 241 -11.13 -3.13 -9.22
N ALA A 242 -11.61 -4.27 -9.59
CA ALA A 242 -12.00 -5.33 -8.66
C ALA A 242 -10.86 -6.27 -8.25
N GLY A 243 -9.62 -6.06 -8.74
CA GLY A 243 -8.48 -6.93 -8.45
C GLY A 243 -8.56 -8.34 -9.06
N THR A 244 -9.56 -8.59 -9.93
CA THR A 244 -9.81 -9.92 -10.52
C THR A 244 -9.08 -10.15 -11.83
N LYS A 245 -8.82 -9.08 -12.60
CA LYS A 245 -8.18 -9.15 -13.91
C LYS A 245 -6.91 -8.34 -13.95
N PRO A 246 -5.79 -8.93 -14.45
CA PRO A 246 -4.58 -8.18 -14.69
C PRO A 246 -4.80 -7.06 -15.71
N LYS A 247 -4.16 -5.91 -15.49
CA LYS A 247 -4.17 -4.74 -16.34
C LYS A 247 -2.81 -4.52 -16.99
N GLY A 248 -2.77 -4.10 -18.25
CA GLY A 248 -1.52 -3.80 -18.95
C GLY A 248 -0.51 -4.97 -18.89
N ASN A 249 0.65 -4.73 -18.32
CA ASN A 249 1.71 -5.73 -18.15
C ASN A 249 1.49 -6.66 -16.93
N GLY A 250 0.42 -6.48 -16.14
CA GLY A 250 0.19 -7.21 -14.89
C GLY A 250 0.28 -8.73 -15.02
N ALA A 251 -0.30 -9.31 -16.09
CA ALA A 251 -0.20 -10.75 -16.33
C ALA A 251 1.24 -11.22 -16.60
N ALA A 252 2.03 -10.45 -17.36
CA ALA A 252 3.41 -10.78 -17.67
C ALA A 252 4.31 -10.65 -16.42
N ILE A 253 4.08 -9.62 -15.59
CA ILE A 253 4.76 -9.42 -14.31
C ILE A 253 4.57 -10.63 -13.41
N VAL A 254 3.31 -11.01 -13.17
CA VAL A 254 2.96 -12.15 -12.30
C VAL A 254 3.57 -13.44 -12.84
N ALA A 255 3.39 -13.76 -14.12
CA ALA A 255 3.91 -14.98 -14.72
C ALA A 255 5.45 -15.07 -14.65
N THR A 256 6.15 -13.96 -14.86
CA THR A 256 7.61 -13.90 -14.78
C THR A 256 8.09 -14.19 -13.36
N LEU A 257 7.49 -13.53 -12.36
CA LEU A 257 7.85 -13.70 -10.95
C LEU A 257 7.49 -15.10 -10.44
N GLU A 258 6.32 -15.64 -10.81
CA GLU A 258 5.93 -17.03 -10.47
C GLU A 258 6.91 -18.05 -11.06
N THR A 259 7.38 -17.83 -12.29
CA THR A 259 8.38 -18.70 -12.92
C THR A 259 9.70 -18.71 -12.14
N VAL A 260 10.16 -17.56 -11.67
CA VAL A 260 11.34 -17.47 -10.81
C VAL A 260 11.08 -18.18 -9.49
N LEU A 261 9.97 -17.88 -8.82
CA LEU A 261 9.66 -18.41 -7.49
C LEU A 261 9.42 -19.93 -7.47
N GLN A 262 8.96 -20.52 -8.58
CA GLN A 262 8.85 -21.99 -8.71
C GLN A 262 10.21 -22.69 -8.63
N ARG A 263 11.27 -22.12 -9.21
CA ARG A 263 12.61 -22.72 -9.22
C ARG A 263 13.51 -22.19 -8.11
N ASN A 264 13.28 -20.97 -7.65
CA ASN A 264 14.03 -20.31 -6.57
C ASN A 264 13.07 -19.59 -5.60
N PRO A 265 12.40 -20.33 -4.71
CA PRO A 265 11.39 -19.77 -3.80
C PRO A 265 11.98 -18.85 -2.71
N ASP A 266 13.29 -18.74 -2.62
CA ASP A 266 14.01 -17.90 -1.67
C ASP A 266 14.72 -16.70 -2.33
N HIS A 267 14.37 -16.33 -3.57
CA HIS A 267 14.90 -15.13 -4.21
C HIS A 267 14.24 -13.87 -3.64
N PRO A 268 14.94 -13.05 -2.82
CA PRO A 268 14.29 -11.97 -2.06
C PRO A 268 13.67 -10.90 -2.95
N GLY A 269 14.34 -10.48 -4.04
CA GLY A 269 13.78 -9.52 -4.99
C GLY A 269 12.53 -10.06 -5.70
N ALA A 270 12.50 -11.35 -6.08
CA ALA A 270 11.30 -11.94 -6.67
C ALA A 270 10.12 -11.96 -5.69
N ILE A 271 10.36 -12.32 -4.43
CA ILE A 271 9.31 -12.32 -3.40
C ILE A 271 8.80 -10.90 -3.15
N HIS A 272 9.71 -9.93 -3.00
CA HIS A 272 9.36 -8.54 -2.77
C HIS A 272 8.42 -8.01 -3.86
N LEU A 273 8.85 -8.11 -5.13
CA LEU A 273 8.04 -7.63 -6.26
C LEU A 273 6.75 -8.44 -6.44
N TYR A 274 6.76 -9.75 -6.11
CA TYR A 274 5.56 -10.58 -6.17
C TYR A 274 4.52 -10.18 -5.12
N ILE A 275 4.94 -9.79 -3.91
CA ILE A 275 4.05 -9.22 -2.90
C ILE A 275 3.36 -7.98 -3.48
N HIS A 276 4.11 -7.02 -4.01
CA HIS A 276 3.56 -5.81 -4.62
C HIS A 276 2.66 -6.10 -5.84
N ALA A 277 3.02 -7.10 -6.64
CA ALA A 277 2.20 -7.49 -7.78
C ALA A 277 0.87 -8.13 -7.38
N MET A 278 0.80 -8.81 -6.22
CA MET A 278 -0.36 -9.60 -5.80
C MET A 278 -1.24 -8.92 -4.76
N GLU A 279 -0.73 -7.96 -3.99
CA GLU A 279 -1.45 -7.39 -2.85
C GLU A 279 -2.80 -6.72 -3.22
N ALA A 280 -2.87 -6.09 -4.39
CA ALA A 280 -4.12 -5.47 -4.89
C ALA A 280 -5.07 -6.47 -5.57
N SER A 281 -4.65 -7.73 -5.76
CA SER A 281 -5.49 -8.75 -6.39
C SER A 281 -6.45 -9.42 -5.40
N THR A 282 -7.46 -10.09 -5.94
CA THR A 282 -8.33 -10.99 -5.17
C THR A 282 -7.63 -12.29 -4.75
N HIS A 283 -6.39 -12.51 -5.20
CA HIS A 283 -5.58 -13.70 -4.95
C HIS A 283 -4.27 -13.37 -4.22
N ALA A 284 -4.31 -12.42 -3.29
CA ALA A 284 -3.16 -12.06 -2.46
C ALA A 284 -2.62 -13.26 -1.64
N ASP A 285 -3.46 -14.25 -1.36
CA ASP A 285 -3.12 -15.52 -0.70
C ASP A 285 -2.00 -16.28 -1.41
N LYS A 286 -1.88 -16.19 -2.73
CA LYS A 286 -0.80 -16.81 -3.51
C LYS A 286 0.59 -16.33 -3.10
N ALA A 287 0.70 -15.11 -2.60
CA ALA A 287 1.97 -14.56 -2.13
C ALA A 287 2.32 -15.00 -0.69
N LEU A 288 1.37 -15.53 0.09
CA LEU A 288 1.57 -15.89 1.49
C LEU A 288 2.72 -16.87 1.75
N PRO A 289 2.89 -17.99 0.99
CA PRO A 289 3.99 -18.92 1.21
C PRO A 289 5.38 -18.28 1.06
N TYR A 290 5.49 -17.29 0.18
CA TYR A 290 6.72 -16.53 -0.08
C TYR A 290 6.91 -15.42 0.94
N ALA A 291 5.86 -14.68 1.26
CA ALA A 291 5.87 -13.64 2.29
C ALA A 291 6.37 -14.19 3.65
N ASN A 292 5.92 -15.38 4.04
CA ASN A 292 6.35 -16.08 5.26
C ASN A 292 7.88 -16.33 5.32
N ARG A 293 8.58 -16.26 4.21
CA ARG A 293 10.04 -16.50 4.10
C ARG A 293 10.84 -15.20 4.12
N LEU A 294 10.30 -14.13 3.51
CA LEU A 294 11.06 -12.96 3.10
C LEU A 294 11.79 -12.28 4.25
N GLY A 295 11.13 -12.01 5.37
CA GLY A 295 11.75 -11.33 6.51
C GLY A 295 12.91 -12.08 7.18
N ARG A 296 13.12 -13.37 6.85
CA ARG A 296 14.25 -14.17 7.32
C ARG A 296 15.38 -14.22 6.31
N LEU A 297 15.10 -13.95 5.04
CA LEU A 297 16.09 -13.97 3.97
C LEU A 297 17.03 -12.75 4.07
N GLU A 298 16.51 -11.58 4.39
CA GLU A 298 17.28 -10.34 4.55
C GLU A 298 16.91 -9.63 5.86
N PRO A 299 17.28 -10.18 7.03
CA PRO A 299 16.82 -9.70 8.33
C PRO A 299 17.38 -8.31 8.72
N GLY A 300 18.36 -7.79 7.99
CA GLY A 300 18.95 -6.47 8.19
C GLY A 300 18.33 -5.37 7.33
N ALA A 301 17.44 -5.70 6.39
CA ALA A 301 16.77 -4.75 5.52
C ALA A 301 15.34 -4.48 6.03
N GLY A 302 15.12 -3.32 6.68
CA GLY A 302 13.85 -3.01 7.36
C GLY A 302 12.66 -3.08 6.43
N HIS A 303 12.75 -2.53 5.21
CA HIS A 303 11.68 -2.60 4.22
C HIS A 303 11.37 -4.07 3.81
N ILE A 304 12.39 -4.90 3.60
CA ILE A 304 12.20 -6.34 3.28
C ILE A 304 11.54 -7.08 4.46
N VAL A 305 11.92 -6.75 5.71
CA VAL A 305 11.29 -7.33 6.91
C VAL A 305 9.83 -6.91 7.04
N HIS A 306 9.48 -5.70 6.59
CA HIS A 306 8.12 -5.17 6.59
C HIS A 306 7.22 -5.82 5.53
N MET A 307 7.74 -6.12 4.34
CA MET A 307 6.96 -6.53 3.18
C MET A 307 5.94 -7.67 3.40
N PRO A 308 6.20 -8.70 4.20
CA PRO A 308 5.18 -9.71 4.51
C PRO A 308 3.90 -9.13 5.11
N ALA A 309 3.98 -7.97 5.79
CA ALA A 309 2.81 -7.36 6.42
C ALA A 309 1.75 -6.89 5.41
N HIS A 310 2.13 -6.57 4.18
CA HIS A 310 1.17 -6.27 3.10
C HIS A 310 0.21 -7.44 2.88
N ILE A 311 0.76 -8.65 2.74
CA ILE A 311 -0.04 -9.86 2.53
C ILE A 311 -0.79 -10.26 3.80
N TYR A 312 -0.14 -10.17 4.97
CA TYR A 312 -0.80 -10.45 6.24
C TYR A 312 -2.00 -9.53 6.47
N TYR A 313 -1.85 -8.23 6.21
CA TYR A 313 -2.95 -7.25 6.35
C TYR A 313 -4.10 -7.58 5.39
N ARG A 314 -3.80 -7.86 4.11
CA ARG A 314 -4.79 -8.23 3.09
C ARG A 314 -5.57 -9.49 3.45
N LEU A 315 -4.94 -10.44 4.12
CA LEU A 315 -5.55 -11.72 4.54
C LEU A 315 -6.14 -11.68 5.95
N GLY A 316 -6.12 -10.51 6.62
CA GLY A 316 -6.64 -10.38 7.98
C GLY A 316 -5.78 -11.06 9.05
N MET A 317 -4.50 -11.27 8.78
CA MET A 317 -3.51 -11.80 9.72
C MET A 317 -2.86 -10.65 10.50
N TYR A 318 -3.70 -9.90 11.23
CA TYR A 318 -3.27 -8.63 11.85
C TYR A 318 -2.22 -8.81 12.95
N ARG A 319 -2.23 -9.95 13.65
CA ARG A 319 -1.22 -10.29 14.66
C ARG A 319 0.17 -10.46 14.04
N GLU A 320 0.24 -11.13 12.90
CA GLU A 320 1.47 -11.33 12.13
C GLU A 320 1.94 -10.01 11.51
N ALA A 321 1.02 -9.19 11.00
CA ALA A 321 1.33 -7.87 10.48
C ALA A 321 1.92 -6.96 11.57
N LEU A 322 1.33 -6.93 12.77
CA LEU A 322 1.85 -6.22 13.94
C LEU A 322 3.28 -6.64 14.27
N ALA A 323 3.50 -7.95 14.50
CA ALA A 323 4.80 -8.48 14.88
C ALA A 323 5.87 -8.21 13.82
N THR A 324 5.48 -8.24 12.55
CA THR A 324 6.38 -7.99 11.42
C THR A 324 6.82 -6.53 11.37
N ASN A 325 5.88 -5.58 11.51
CA ASN A 325 6.20 -4.16 11.50
C ASN A 325 6.99 -3.72 12.75
N GLN A 326 6.72 -4.29 13.92
CA GLN A 326 7.55 -4.06 15.11
C GLN A 326 9.01 -4.45 14.86
N ARG A 327 9.24 -5.60 14.21
CA ARG A 327 10.60 -6.03 13.84
C ARG A 327 11.22 -5.11 12.80
N ALA A 328 10.47 -4.71 11.75
CA ALA A 328 10.95 -3.84 10.70
C ALA A 328 11.41 -2.48 11.25
N ILE A 329 10.60 -1.85 12.09
CA ILE A 329 10.93 -0.59 12.79
C ILE A 329 12.21 -0.74 13.61
N ALA A 330 12.35 -1.84 14.37
CA ALA A 330 13.55 -2.08 15.17
C ALA A 330 14.80 -2.32 14.29
N VAL A 331 14.65 -2.90 13.09
CA VAL A 331 15.73 -3.04 12.11
C VAL A 331 16.15 -1.68 11.58
N ASP A 332 15.22 -0.84 11.18
CA ASP A 332 15.48 0.51 10.66
C ASP A 332 16.16 1.39 11.71
N GLU A 333 15.71 1.35 12.96
CA GLU A 333 16.31 2.13 14.07
C GLU A 333 17.74 1.69 14.38
N ARG A 334 18.08 0.41 14.17
CA ARG A 334 19.48 -0.06 14.26
C ARG A 334 20.30 0.41 13.06
N TYR A 335 19.74 0.30 11.85
CA TYR A 335 20.37 0.77 10.62
C TYR A 335 20.73 2.26 10.71
N PHE A 336 19.82 3.10 11.19
CA PHE A 336 20.05 4.54 11.34
C PHE A 336 21.19 4.91 12.30
N LYS A 337 21.61 4.00 13.19
CA LYS A 337 22.79 4.19 14.05
C LYS A 337 24.10 3.96 13.32
N THR A 338 24.08 3.19 12.24
CA THR A 338 25.27 2.81 11.46
C THR A 338 25.36 3.52 10.12
N SER A 339 24.23 3.98 9.58
CA SER A 339 24.14 4.73 8.33
C SER A 339 23.09 5.85 8.45
N PRO A 340 23.47 7.04 8.96
CA PRO A 340 22.53 8.11 9.25
C PRO A 340 22.00 8.85 8.02
N SER A 341 22.43 8.52 6.82
CA SER A 341 22.50 9.48 5.71
C SER A 341 21.40 9.41 4.64
N ASP A 342 20.40 8.50 4.74
CA ASP A 342 19.32 8.51 3.73
C ASP A 342 18.07 9.24 4.22
N PRO A 343 17.88 10.54 3.85
CA PRO A 343 16.68 11.29 4.20
C PRO A 343 15.40 10.72 3.58
N LEU A 344 15.49 10.17 2.35
CA LEU A 344 14.32 9.60 1.67
C LEU A 344 13.84 8.33 2.38
N TYR A 345 14.74 7.41 2.73
CA TYR A 345 14.40 6.20 3.47
C TYR A 345 13.77 6.54 4.83
N LYS A 346 14.34 7.51 5.55
CA LYS A 346 13.83 7.99 6.85
C LYS A 346 12.47 8.69 6.75
N SER A 347 12.20 9.38 5.64
CA SER A 347 10.97 10.16 5.48
C SER A 347 9.84 9.41 4.77
N ALA A 348 10.13 8.31 4.08
CA ALA A 348 9.15 7.53 3.34
C ALA A 348 8.98 6.11 3.91
N TYR A 349 10.01 5.25 3.83
CA TYR A 349 9.89 3.84 4.17
C TYR A 349 9.74 3.58 5.68
N TYR A 350 10.50 4.28 6.50
CA TYR A 350 10.39 4.14 7.96
C TYR A 350 9.02 4.62 8.50
N PRO A 351 8.49 5.79 8.13
CA PRO A 351 7.12 6.17 8.51
C PRO A 351 6.05 5.21 7.95
N HIS A 352 6.25 4.64 6.76
CA HIS A 352 5.36 3.64 6.21
C HIS A 352 5.28 2.38 7.09
N ASN A 353 6.41 1.87 7.57
CA ASN A 353 6.44 0.74 8.50
C ASN A 353 5.70 1.05 9.82
N ILE A 354 5.84 2.29 10.33
CA ILE A 354 5.12 2.73 11.54
C ILE A 354 3.62 2.87 11.26
N HIS A 355 3.24 3.40 10.10
CA HIS A 355 1.84 3.54 9.69
C HIS A 355 1.18 2.17 9.57
N PHE A 356 1.85 1.20 8.96
CA PHE A 356 1.36 -0.19 8.89
C PHE A 356 1.22 -0.85 10.26
N LEU A 357 2.16 -0.60 11.18
CA LEU A 357 2.02 -1.03 12.58
C LEU A 357 0.75 -0.45 13.21
N MET A 358 0.55 0.86 13.06
CA MET A 358 -0.59 1.59 13.61
C MET A 358 -1.92 1.03 13.10
N VAL A 359 -2.10 0.91 11.78
CA VAL A 359 -3.37 0.43 11.20
C VAL A 359 -3.62 -1.05 11.48
N SER A 360 -2.58 -1.87 11.54
CA SER A 360 -2.71 -3.28 11.97
C SER A 360 -3.16 -3.38 13.41
N ALA A 361 -2.67 -2.50 14.28
CA ALA A 361 -3.11 -2.40 15.69
C ALA A 361 -4.55 -1.88 15.79
N GLN A 362 -4.94 -0.90 14.97
CA GLN A 362 -6.30 -0.36 14.95
C GLN A 362 -7.32 -1.45 14.62
N ILE A 363 -7.10 -2.20 13.55
CA ILE A 363 -8.05 -3.23 13.11
C ILE A 363 -8.00 -4.48 13.99
N GLY A 364 -6.83 -4.81 14.54
CA GLY A 364 -6.63 -5.89 15.50
C GLY A 364 -7.11 -5.57 16.93
N GLY A 365 -7.45 -4.30 17.22
CA GLY A 365 -7.97 -3.85 18.53
C GLY A 365 -6.90 -3.58 19.59
N ASP A 366 -5.59 -3.58 19.23
CA ASP A 366 -4.52 -3.24 20.18
C ASP A 366 -4.37 -1.72 20.30
N GLY A 367 -5.25 -1.11 21.08
CA GLY A 367 -5.30 0.35 21.27
C GLY A 367 -4.01 0.93 21.82
N LYS A 368 -3.29 0.21 22.69
CA LYS A 368 -2.01 0.69 23.23
C LYS A 368 -0.97 0.80 22.12
N THR A 369 -0.75 -0.27 21.38
CA THR A 369 0.20 -0.25 20.25
C THR A 369 -0.20 0.76 19.19
N ALA A 370 -1.50 0.91 18.90
CA ALA A 370 -1.99 1.91 17.94
C ALA A 370 -1.65 3.34 18.37
N ILE A 371 -1.91 3.72 19.61
CA ILE A 371 -1.60 5.06 20.16
C ILE A 371 -0.09 5.32 20.23
N ASP A 372 0.70 4.35 20.68
CA ASP A 372 2.15 4.46 20.71
C ASP A 372 2.73 4.66 19.29
N ALA A 373 2.22 3.90 18.32
CA ALA A 373 2.60 4.03 16.91
C ALA A 373 2.15 5.36 16.31
N ALA A 374 0.96 5.85 16.65
CA ALA A 374 0.46 7.16 16.20
C ALA A 374 1.38 8.29 16.65
N GLY A 375 1.80 8.30 17.92
CA GLY A 375 2.76 9.29 18.44
C GLY A 375 4.14 9.20 17.74
N LYS A 376 4.62 7.98 17.47
CA LYS A 376 5.87 7.75 16.73
C LYS A 376 5.77 8.22 15.29
N LEU A 377 4.64 7.96 14.62
CA LEU A 377 4.37 8.38 13.23
C LEU A 377 4.32 9.90 13.13
N ASP A 378 3.60 10.54 14.05
CA ASP A 378 3.53 12.01 14.09
C ASP A 378 4.92 12.66 14.24
N ALA A 379 5.76 12.10 15.10
CA ALA A 379 7.13 12.56 15.31
C ALA A 379 8.07 12.29 14.12
N ALA A 380 7.83 11.20 13.36
CA ALA A 380 8.68 10.81 12.24
C ALA A 380 8.47 11.69 10.98
N ILE A 381 7.34 12.41 10.89
CA ILE A 381 7.00 13.22 9.72
C ILE A 381 6.97 14.71 10.12
N PRO A 382 8.04 15.48 9.83
CA PRO A 382 8.06 16.91 10.10
C PRO A 382 6.98 17.65 9.32
N ILE A 383 6.36 18.65 9.96
CA ILE A 383 5.27 19.44 9.35
C ILE A 383 5.70 20.15 8.06
N GLU A 384 6.98 20.51 7.95
CA GLU A 384 7.53 21.18 6.78
C GLU A 384 7.56 20.24 5.55
N VAL A 385 7.75 18.94 5.77
CA VAL A 385 7.66 17.91 4.71
C VAL A 385 6.20 17.78 4.23
N VAL A 386 5.25 17.81 5.17
CA VAL A 386 3.82 17.72 4.85
C VAL A 386 3.33 18.92 4.05
N LYS A 387 3.81 20.13 4.38
CA LYS A 387 3.52 21.36 3.62
C LYS A 387 4.08 21.32 2.21
N GLN A 388 5.23 20.70 2.04
CA GLN A 388 5.89 20.60 0.74
C GLN A 388 5.27 19.53 -0.16
N PHE A 389 4.77 18.42 0.44
CA PHE A 389 4.28 17.27 -0.30
C PHE A 389 2.89 16.85 0.17
N ALA A 390 1.87 17.13 -0.65
CA ALA A 390 0.47 16.82 -0.33
C ALA A 390 0.24 15.31 -0.06
N ILE A 391 1.03 14.44 -0.70
CA ILE A 391 1.00 12.99 -0.48
C ILE A 391 1.27 12.58 0.97
N MET A 392 1.96 13.41 1.74
CA MET A 392 2.24 13.14 3.15
C MET A 392 1.07 13.48 4.08
N GLN A 393 0.06 14.21 3.60
CA GLN A 393 -1.07 14.63 4.43
C GLN A 393 -1.94 13.46 4.92
N PRO A 394 -2.31 12.43 4.11
CA PRO A 394 -3.04 11.27 4.61
C PRO A 394 -2.30 10.55 5.73
N VAL A 395 -0.97 10.41 5.59
CA VAL A 395 -0.13 9.72 6.59
C VAL A 395 -0.03 10.55 7.88
N LYS A 396 0.15 11.86 7.77
CA LYS A 396 0.19 12.79 8.91
C LYS A 396 -1.16 12.94 9.61
N ALA A 397 -2.25 12.73 8.89
CA ALA A 397 -3.62 12.76 9.41
C ALA A 397 -4.00 11.49 10.19
N ALA A 398 -3.39 10.35 9.85
CA ALA A 398 -3.74 9.05 10.41
C ALA A 398 -3.69 8.94 11.95
N PRO A 399 -2.80 9.60 12.70
CA PRO A 399 -2.84 9.62 14.16
C PRO A 399 -4.19 10.09 14.76
N TYR A 400 -4.89 11.04 14.12
CA TYR A 400 -6.19 11.50 14.61
C TYR A 400 -7.25 10.41 14.55
N THR A 401 -7.21 9.53 13.53
CA THR A 401 -8.14 8.39 13.42
C THR A 401 -7.91 7.38 14.53
N THR A 402 -6.66 7.16 14.93
CA THR A 402 -6.29 6.30 16.04
C THR A 402 -6.82 6.85 17.37
N HIS A 403 -6.65 8.15 17.62
CA HIS A 403 -7.22 8.79 18.79
C HIS A 403 -8.75 8.73 18.79
N ALA A 404 -9.40 8.96 17.63
CA ALA A 404 -10.86 8.86 17.49
C ALA A 404 -11.40 7.47 17.86
N GLN A 405 -10.62 6.42 17.63
CA GLN A 405 -11.02 5.04 17.92
C GLN A 405 -10.74 4.61 19.38
N PHE A 406 -9.62 5.02 19.96
CA PHE A 406 -9.13 4.45 21.22
C PHE A 406 -9.04 5.42 22.40
N SER A 407 -8.89 6.71 22.16
CA SER A 407 -8.72 7.67 23.24
C SER A 407 -10.05 8.09 23.84
N ASP A 408 -10.01 8.50 25.12
CA ASP A 408 -11.14 9.16 25.76
C ASP A 408 -11.38 10.55 25.14
N PRO A 409 -12.62 11.07 25.22
CA PRO A 409 -12.97 12.35 24.63
C PRO A 409 -12.12 13.53 25.12
N ASP A 410 -11.71 13.53 26.40
CA ASP A 410 -10.87 14.61 26.95
C ASP A 410 -9.49 14.63 26.32
N THR A 411 -8.92 13.45 26.07
CA THR A 411 -7.64 13.31 25.39
C THR A 411 -7.74 13.81 23.96
N ILE A 412 -8.79 13.43 23.21
CA ILE A 412 -9.02 13.89 21.83
C ILE A 412 -9.15 15.43 21.78
N LEU A 413 -9.93 16.01 22.68
CA LEU A 413 -10.18 17.46 22.71
C LEU A 413 -8.95 18.29 23.09
N ARG A 414 -7.93 17.67 23.70
CA ARG A 414 -6.62 18.32 23.99
C ARG A 414 -5.60 18.17 22.86
N LEU A 415 -5.88 17.40 21.81
CA LEU A 415 -4.96 17.29 20.67
C LEU A 415 -4.72 18.67 20.06
N LYS A 416 -3.47 18.91 19.67
CA LYS A 416 -3.07 20.18 19.07
C LYS A 416 -3.70 20.32 17.68
N ALA A 417 -4.30 21.49 17.43
CA ALA A 417 -4.79 21.82 16.10
C ALA A 417 -3.64 21.88 15.08
N PRO A 418 -3.80 21.28 13.91
CA PRO A 418 -2.82 21.40 12.83
C PRO A 418 -2.94 22.78 12.15
N PRO A 419 -1.99 23.14 11.27
CA PRO A 419 -2.19 24.25 10.35
C PRO A 419 -3.40 24.00 9.43
N ALA A 420 -4.29 25.00 9.31
CA ALA A 420 -5.53 24.86 8.53
C ALA A 420 -5.32 24.72 7.01
N ASP A 421 -4.13 25.05 6.51
CA ASP A 421 -3.72 24.83 5.12
C ASP A 421 -3.37 23.36 4.80
N LEU A 422 -3.28 22.50 5.83
CA LEU A 422 -3.10 21.06 5.66
C LEU A 422 -4.46 20.35 5.64
N VAL A 423 -5.14 20.42 4.50
CA VAL A 423 -6.54 20.04 4.30
C VAL A 423 -6.94 18.71 4.92
N LEU A 424 -6.19 17.62 4.65
CA LEU A 424 -6.54 16.29 5.18
C LEU A 424 -6.18 16.14 6.66
N VAL A 425 -5.13 16.81 7.13
CA VAL A 425 -4.76 16.78 8.55
C VAL A 425 -5.79 17.53 9.38
N ASP A 426 -6.23 18.71 8.92
CA ASP A 426 -7.27 19.52 9.55
C ASP A 426 -8.65 18.80 9.51
N THR A 427 -8.95 18.12 8.40
CA THR A 427 -10.13 17.25 8.29
C THR A 427 -10.17 16.21 9.40
N MET A 428 -9.10 15.42 9.59
CA MET A 428 -9.11 14.36 10.58
C MET A 428 -9.05 14.88 12.02
N TYR A 429 -8.48 16.05 12.24
CA TYR A 429 -8.58 16.76 13.52
C TYR A 429 -10.04 17.08 13.86
N HIS A 430 -10.78 17.75 12.96
CA HIS A 430 -12.20 18.07 13.17
C HIS A 430 -13.07 16.81 13.27
N TYR A 431 -12.79 15.79 12.46
CA TYR A 431 -13.44 14.48 12.54
C TYR A 431 -13.32 13.87 13.93
N ALA A 432 -12.10 13.73 14.46
CA ALA A 432 -11.87 13.15 15.77
C ALA A 432 -12.61 13.91 16.89
N ARG A 433 -12.62 15.25 16.83
CA ARG A 433 -13.30 16.11 17.78
C ARG A 433 -14.83 15.99 17.68
N ALA A 434 -15.37 15.90 16.45
CA ALA A 434 -16.81 15.67 16.24
C ALA A 434 -17.25 14.37 16.94
N LEU A 435 -16.48 13.28 16.77
CA LEU A 435 -16.76 12.02 17.45
C LEU A 435 -16.65 12.13 18.97
N ALA A 436 -15.65 12.86 19.48
CA ALA A 436 -15.48 13.09 20.92
C ALA A 436 -16.67 13.84 21.53
N PHE A 437 -17.16 14.90 20.88
CA PHE A 437 -18.34 15.63 21.33
C PHE A 437 -19.63 14.80 21.21
N ALA A 438 -19.80 14.06 20.09
CA ALA A 438 -20.93 13.15 19.90
C ALA A 438 -20.99 12.08 21.01
N SER A 439 -19.86 11.48 21.38
CA SER A 439 -19.79 10.49 22.46
C SER A 439 -20.16 11.06 23.85
N ARG A 440 -19.95 12.37 24.04
CA ARG A 440 -20.38 13.12 25.23
C ARG A 440 -21.85 13.55 25.16
N LYS A 441 -22.54 13.28 24.06
CA LYS A 441 -23.89 13.80 23.75
C LYS A 441 -23.95 15.34 23.70
N ASP A 442 -22.81 15.99 23.45
CA ASP A 442 -22.74 17.44 23.17
C ASP A 442 -22.95 17.67 21.68
N ALA A 443 -24.27 17.66 21.31
CA ALA A 443 -24.66 17.80 19.92
C ALA A 443 -24.30 19.17 19.33
N THR A 444 -24.28 20.22 20.15
CA THR A 444 -23.94 21.57 19.69
C THR A 444 -22.49 21.69 19.28
N SER A 445 -21.58 21.23 20.14
CA SER A 445 -20.13 21.24 19.84
C SER A 445 -19.79 20.27 18.72
N ALA A 446 -20.43 19.09 18.65
CA ALA A 446 -20.24 18.15 17.54
C ALA A 446 -20.63 18.79 16.20
N GLN A 447 -21.76 19.54 16.16
CA GLN A 447 -22.21 20.23 14.94
C GLN A 447 -21.20 21.29 14.49
N VAL A 448 -20.59 22.04 15.40
CA VAL A 448 -19.53 23.02 15.05
C VAL A 448 -18.35 22.37 14.32
N GLU A 449 -17.90 21.20 14.78
CA GLU A 449 -16.82 20.46 14.12
C GLU A 449 -17.28 19.91 12.74
N ILE A 450 -18.52 19.44 12.62
CA ILE A 450 -19.11 19.00 11.35
C ILE A 450 -19.27 20.16 10.36
N ASP A 451 -19.63 21.34 10.85
CA ASP A 451 -19.71 22.56 10.02
C ASP A 451 -18.31 22.96 9.50
N ALA A 452 -17.25 22.73 10.29
CA ALA A 452 -15.88 22.91 9.83
C ALA A 452 -15.54 21.90 8.70
N LEU A 453 -15.89 20.62 8.84
CA LEU A 453 -15.73 19.62 7.77
C LEU A 453 -16.50 20.02 6.50
N THR A 454 -17.73 20.52 6.65
CA THR A 454 -18.55 21.01 5.53
C THR A 454 -17.89 22.19 4.81
N ARG A 455 -17.30 23.10 5.58
CA ARG A 455 -16.55 24.24 5.02
C ARG A 455 -15.32 23.78 4.27
N ILE A 456 -14.53 22.83 4.83
CA ILE A 456 -13.35 22.25 4.16
C ILE A 456 -13.78 21.60 2.84
N GLU A 457 -14.84 20.78 2.83
CA GLU A 457 -15.34 20.13 1.60
C GLU A 457 -15.69 21.14 0.50
N ARG A 458 -16.25 22.28 0.87
CA ARG A 458 -16.73 23.30 -0.07
C ARG A 458 -15.64 24.24 -0.56
N GLU A 459 -14.68 24.61 0.31
CA GLU A 459 -13.78 25.76 0.11
C GLU A 459 -12.33 25.38 -0.08
N ALA A 460 -11.91 24.14 0.29
CA ALA A 460 -10.51 23.73 0.18
C ALA A 460 -10.07 23.58 -1.29
N ASP A 461 -8.80 23.88 -1.55
CA ASP A 461 -8.15 23.58 -2.82
C ASP A 461 -7.66 22.12 -2.83
N PHE A 462 -8.29 21.28 -3.63
CA PHE A 462 -7.91 19.87 -3.79
C PHE A 462 -6.91 19.63 -4.92
N LYS A 463 -6.58 20.62 -5.75
CA LYS A 463 -5.65 20.45 -6.88
C LYS A 463 -4.28 19.89 -6.50
N PRO A 464 -3.65 20.28 -5.35
CA PRO A 464 -2.38 19.68 -4.95
C PRO A 464 -2.45 18.16 -4.72
N PHE A 465 -3.64 17.63 -4.44
CA PHE A 465 -3.87 16.19 -4.25
C PHE A 465 -4.14 15.47 -5.57
N ASP A 466 -4.78 16.13 -6.54
CA ASP A 466 -5.05 15.57 -7.87
C ASP A 466 -3.76 15.19 -8.58
N GLU A 467 -2.70 15.98 -8.40
CA GLU A 467 -1.36 15.71 -8.94
C GLU A 467 -0.76 14.40 -8.40
N TRP A 468 -1.21 13.96 -7.22
CA TRP A 468 -0.80 12.72 -6.56
C TRP A 468 -1.84 11.60 -6.69
N ASN A 469 -2.93 11.83 -7.42
CA ASN A 469 -4.10 10.94 -7.49
C ASN A 469 -4.66 10.56 -6.11
N ILE A 470 -4.59 11.47 -5.14
CA ILE A 470 -5.19 11.29 -3.82
C ILE A 470 -6.65 11.75 -3.89
N PRO A 471 -7.62 10.91 -3.55
CA PRO A 471 -9.03 11.26 -3.55
C PRO A 471 -9.38 12.09 -2.30
N ALA A 472 -8.74 13.26 -2.18
CA ALA A 472 -8.79 14.06 -0.95
C ALA A 472 -10.21 14.57 -0.65
N LYS A 473 -10.96 14.94 -1.67
CA LYS A 473 -12.36 15.38 -1.52
C LYS A 473 -13.24 14.25 -1.00
N GLU A 474 -13.09 13.05 -1.56
CA GLU A 474 -13.82 11.86 -1.15
C GLU A 474 -13.47 11.45 0.29
N ILE A 475 -12.21 11.63 0.72
CA ILE A 475 -11.79 11.39 2.10
C ILE A 475 -12.47 12.39 3.04
N VAL A 476 -12.52 13.69 2.69
CA VAL A 476 -13.21 14.74 3.46
C VAL A 476 -14.71 14.43 3.55
N GLN A 477 -15.34 14.03 2.45
CA GLN A 477 -16.75 13.65 2.41
C GLN A 477 -17.05 12.46 3.31
N THR A 478 -16.21 11.42 3.25
CA THR A 478 -16.34 10.25 4.13
C THR A 478 -16.25 10.66 5.60
N ALA A 479 -15.25 11.48 5.96
CA ALA A 479 -15.09 11.96 7.34
C ALA A 479 -16.32 12.76 7.82
N ARG A 480 -16.86 13.65 7.00
CA ARG A 480 -18.05 14.44 7.34
C ARG A 480 -19.29 13.55 7.50
N LEU A 481 -19.53 12.63 6.58
CA LEU A 481 -20.70 11.75 6.62
C LEU A 481 -20.64 10.80 7.82
N VAL A 482 -19.47 10.22 8.11
CA VAL A 482 -19.30 9.38 9.31
C VAL A 482 -19.51 10.20 10.58
N ALA A 483 -19.03 11.46 10.65
CA ALA A 483 -19.27 12.33 11.80
C ALA A 483 -20.77 12.69 11.96
N LEU A 484 -21.50 12.92 10.87
CA LEU A 484 -22.97 13.11 10.88
C LEU A 484 -23.67 11.86 11.40
N GLY A 485 -23.32 10.68 10.89
CA GLY A 485 -23.87 9.42 11.36
C GLY A 485 -23.63 9.19 12.85
N ARG A 486 -22.43 9.48 13.36
CA ARG A 486 -22.11 9.40 14.80
C ARG A 486 -22.94 10.38 15.63
N LEU A 487 -23.16 11.59 15.14
CA LEU A 487 -23.99 12.56 15.81
C LEU A 487 -25.47 12.15 15.82
N ALA A 488 -25.99 11.58 14.73
CA ALA A 488 -27.33 11.05 14.64
C ALA A 488 -27.54 9.85 15.59
N ASP A 489 -26.58 8.90 15.64
CA ASP A 489 -26.56 7.81 16.61
C ASP A 489 -26.63 8.32 18.06
N ALA A 490 -25.82 9.32 18.40
CA ALA A 490 -25.80 9.90 19.75
C ALA A 490 -27.13 10.57 20.15
N LYS A 491 -27.89 11.05 19.15
CA LYS A 491 -29.24 11.59 19.31
C LYS A 491 -30.33 10.52 19.32
N GLY A 492 -30.02 9.24 18.99
CA GLY A 492 -30.98 8.16 18.81
C GLY A 492 -31.74 8.22 17.47
N ASP A 493 -31.33 9.05 16.53
CA ASP A 493 -31.90 9.12 15.18
C ASP A 493 -31.22 8.09 14.28
N LEU A 494 -31.57 6.83 14.47
CA LEU A 494 -30.99 5.71 13.75
C LEU A 494 -31.28 5.71 12.25
N ALA A 495 -32.37 6.36 11.83
CA ALA A 495 -32.71 6.47 10.41
C ALA A 495 -31.73 7.43 9.68
N SER A 496 -31.48 8.59 10.25
CA SER A 496 -30.48 9.53 9.73
C SER A 496 -29.06 8.94 9.81
N ALA A 497 -28.72 8.26 10.93
CA ALA A 497 -27.43 7.61 11.08
C ALA A 497 -27.17 6.57 9.97
N ALA A 498 -28.14 5.67 9.72
CA ALA A 498 -28.02 4.67 8.66
C ALA A 498 -27.87 5.32 7.28
N LYS A 499 -28.61 6.40 7.01
CA LYS A 499 -28.51 7.13 5.73
C LYS A 499 -27.14 7.78 5.53
N ASP A 500 -26.60 8.44 6.54
CA ASP A 500 -25.29 9.10 6.46
C ASP A 500 -24.17 8.06 6.28
N TYR A 501 -24.23 6.93 7.00
CA TYR A 501 -23.28 5.84 6.81
C TYR A 501 -23.41 5.17 5.43
N GLU A 502 -24.63 5.02 4.89
CA GLU A 502 -24.86 4.48 3.54
C GLU A 502 -24.21 5.36 2.47
N ASP A 503 -24.38 6.68 2.58
CA ASP A 503 -23.73 7.66 1.70
C ASP A 503 -22.20 7.61 1.85
N ALA A 504 -21.68 7.46 3.07
CA ALA A 504 -20.25 7.29 3.30
C ALA A 504 -19.70 5.98 2.71
N VAL A 505 -20.44 4.87 2.83
CA VAL A 505 -20.10 3.58 2.21
C VAL A 505 -20.02 3.71 0.69
N PHE A 506 -20.97 4.42 0.07
CA PHE A 506 -20.96 4.64 -1.37
C PHE A 506 -19.68 5.34 -1.85
N ILE A 507 -19.21 6.33 -1.09
CA ILE A 507 -17.96 7.04 -1.39
C ILE A 507 -16.75 6.12 -1.12
N GLU A 508 -16.70 5.47 0.04
CA GLU A 508 -15.61 4.56 0.40
C GLU A 508 -15.41 3.44 -0.63
N ASP A 509 -16.49 2.89 -1.18
CA ASP A 509 -16.42 1.85 -2.21
C ASP A 509 -15.84 2.35 -3.54
N SER A 510 -15.85 3.66 -3.78
CA SER A 510 -15.26 4.28 -4.96
C SER A 510 -13.76 4.57 -4.82
N LEU A 511 -13.21 4.51 -3.58
CA LEU A 511 -11.82 4.78 -3.33
C LEU A 511 -10.93 3.69 -3.96
N SER A 512 -9.84 4.13 -4.59
CA SER A 512 -8.83 3.23 -5.13
C SER A 512 -8.14 2.44 -4.02
N TYR A 513 -7.68 1.22 -4.38
CA TYR A 513 -6.82 0.45 -3.50
C TYR A 513 -5.53 1.20 -3.15
N THR A 514 -5.16 1.17 -1.88
CA THR A 514 -3.89 1.67 -1.35
C THR A 514 -3.56 0.94 -0.05
N GLU A 515 -2.29 0.87 0.28
CA GLU A 515 -1.80 0.27 1.52
C GLU A 515 -0.91 1.24 2.30
N PRO A 516 -1.31 1.57 3.52
CA PRO A 516 -2.62 1.29 4.15
C PRO A 516 -3.78 2.00 3.43
N PRO A 517 -5.05 1.54 3.65
CA PRO A 517 -6.22 2.18 3.04
C PRO A 517 -6.40 3.62 3.55
N TYR A 518 -6.97 4.50 2.71
CA TYR A 518 -7.24 5.89 3.07
C TYR A 518 -8.21 6.04 4.24
N TRP A 519 -9.14 5.08 4.39
CA TRP A 519 -10.04 5.02 5.53
C TRP A 519 -9.69 3.81 6.41
N TYR A 520 -9.52 4.03 7.69
CA TYR A 520 -8.87 3.11 8.64
C TYR A 520 -9.72 1.90 9.07
N TYR A 521 -11.02 1.87 8.72
CA TYR A 521 -11.91 0.74 8.95
C TYR A 521 -13.03 0.72 7.91
N PRO A 522 -13.67 -0.44 7.60
CA PRO A 522 -14.81 -0.48 6.69
C PRO A 522 -16.02 0.27 7.28
N VAL A 523 -16.47 1.37 6.67
CA VAL A 523 -17.64 2.16 7.13
C VAL A 523 -18.90 1.30 7.23
N ARG A 524 -18.95 0.20 6.45
CA ARG A 524 -20.03 -0.79 6.51
C ARG A 524 -20.27 -1.37 7.89
N GLN A 525 -19.25 -1.45 8.76
CA GLN A 525 -19.46 -1.92 10.14
C GLN A 525 -20.28 -0.90 10.96
N SER A 526 -20.08 0.42 10.73
CA SER A 526 -20.91 1.47 11.38
C SER A 526 -22.33 1.45 10.84
N LEU A 527 -22.51 1.32 9.52
CA LEU A 527 -23.82 1.15 8.90
C LEU A 527 -24.55 -0.07 9.48
N ALA A 528 -23.86 -1.21 9.58
CA ALA A 528 -24.43 -2.44 10.13
C ALA A 528 -24.85 -2.28 11.59
N ALA A 529 -24.06 -1.60 12.40
CA ALA A 529 -24.38 -1.31 13.80
C ALA A 529 -25.64 -0.44 13.92
N ALA A 530 -25.77 0.63 13.13
CA ALA A 530 -26.95 1.48 13.10
C ALA A 530 -28.20 0.73 12.65
N LEU A 531 -28.10 -0.07 11.58
CA LEU A 531 -29.19 -0.94 11.09
C LEU A 531 -29.63 -1.96 12.15
N MET A 532 -28.67 -2.58 12.85
CA MET A 532 -28.97 -3.53 13.93
C MET A 532 -29.72 -2.85 15.07
N GLN A 533 -29.29 -1.67 15.52
CA GLN A 533 -29.97 -0.90 16.57
C GLN A 533 -31.36 -0.45 16.12
N ALA A 534 -31.57 -0.19 14.82
CA ALA A 534 -32.88 0.09 14.22
C ALA A 534 -33.78 -1.15 14.05
N GLY A 535 -33.34 -2.35 14.46
CA GLY A 535 -34.08 -3.61 14.30
C GLY A 535 -34.06 -4.20 12.87
N ARG A 536 -33.29 -3.61 11.94
CA ARG A 536 -33.14 -4.06 10.55
C ARG A 536 -32.07 -5.17 10.43
N LEU A 537 -32.28 -6.27 11.19
CA LEU A 537 -31.26 -7.30 11.44
C LEU A 537 -30.76 -8.01 10.17
N GLY A 538 -31.60 -8.21 9.15
CA GLY A 538 -31.20 -8.82 7.88
C GLY A 538 -30.22 -7.95 7.09
N GLU A 539 -30.51 -6.66 7.03
CA GLU A 539 -29.65 -5.70 6.35
C GLU A 539 -28.32 -5.47 7.12
N ALA A 540 -28.38 -5.44 8.45
CA ALA A 540 -27.19 -5.38 9.29
C ALA A 540 -26.24 -6.55 9.03
N GLU A 541 -26.78 -7.79 8.94
CA GLU A 541 -25.97 -8.96 8.62
C GLU A 541 -25.27 -8.84 7.27
N GLU A 542 -25.98 -8.40 6.25
CA GLU A 542 -25.42 -8.21 4.92
C GLU A 542 -24.26 -7.21 4.93
N GLN A 543 -24.41 -6.08 5.65
CA GLN A 543 -23.33 -5.09 5.74
C GLN A 543 -22.13 -5.62 6.53
N PHE A 544 -22.34 -6.36 7.62
CA PHE A 544 -21.22 -6.99 8.34
C PHE A 544 -20.48 -8.01 7.46
N ARG A 545 -21.20 -8.84 6.69
CA ARG A 545 -20.57 -9.80 5.75
C ARG A 545 -19.74 -9.09 4.68
N ARG A 546 -20.26 -8.02 4.11
CA ARG A 546 -19.51 -7.19 3.14
C ARG A 546 -18.31 -6.49 3.77
N ALA A 547 -18.39 -6.08 5.03
CA ALA A 547 -17.25 -5.54 5.77
C ALA A 547 -16.12 -6.58 5.92
N LEU A 548 -16.46 -7.83 6.23
CA LEU A 548 -15.50 -8.94 6.30
C LEU A 548 -14.88 -9.27 4.93
N ALA A 549 -15.63 -9.17 3.84
CA ALA A 549 -15.08 -9.37 2.50
C ALA A 549 -14.02 -8.31 2.16
N ARG A 550 -14.17 -7.07 2.65
CA ARG A 550 -13.20 -5.98 2.45
C ARG A 550 -12.02 -6.06 3.42
N ALA A 551 -12.27 -6.43 4.67
CA ALA A 551 -11.28 -6.58 5.73
C ALA A 551 -11.47 -7.93 6.42
N PRO A 552 -10.90 -9.01 5.88
CA PRO A 552 -11.02 -10.34 6.44
C PRO A 552 -10.56 -10.39 7.89
N ASN A 553 -11.18 -11.22 8.69
CA ASN A 553 -10.83 -11.43 10.11
C ASN A 553 -10.89 -10.14 10.97
N ASN A 554 -11.64 -9.12 10.54
CA ASN A 554 -11.83 -7.90 11.31
C ASN A 554 -12.61 -8.20 12.59
N GLY A 555 -11.93 -8.14 13.74
CA GLY A 555 -12.52 -8.45 15.05
C GLY A 555 -13.66 -7.51 15.46
N TRP A 556 -13.65 -6.25 15.03
CA TRP A 556 -14.77 -5.33 15.26
C TRP A 556 -16.03 -5.81 14.55
N THR A 557 -15.90 -6.26 13.31
CA THR A 557 -17.01 -6.81 12.53
C THR A 557 -17.51 -8.14 13.10
N TYR A 558 -16.61 -9.02 13.56
CA TYR A 558 -17.02 -10.24 14.26
C TYR A 558 -17.78 -9.94 15.55
N TYR A 559 -17.36 -8.92 16.30
CA TYR A 559 -18.13 -8.49 17.47
C TYR A 559 -19.54 -8.03 17.07
N GLY A 560 -19.69 -7.24 16.01
CA GLY A 560 -21.01 -6.85 15.51
C GLY A 560 -21.89 -8.05 15.12
N LEU A 561 -21.32 -9.06 14.46
CA LEU A 561 -22.01 -10.31 14.12
C LEU A 561 -22.38 -11.14 15.38
N LEU A 562 -21.54 -11.13 16.40
CA LEU A 562 -21.83 -11.78 17.68
C LEU A 562 -23.05 -11.15 18.37
N GLU A 563 -23.08 -9.83 18.46
CA GLU A 563 -24.22 -9.09 19.01
C GLU A 563 -25.49 -9.32 18.18
N LEU A 564 -25.36 -9.37 16.85
CA LEU A 564 -26.48 -9.66 15.94
C LEU A 564 -27.05 -11.07 16.17
N ALA A 565 -26.18 -12.09 16.27
CA ALA A 565 -26.61 -13.46 16.56
C ALA A 565 -27.29 -13.57 17.92
N THR A 566 -26.77 -12.86 18.92
CA THR A 566 -27.36 -12.77 20.26
C THR A 566 -28.74 -12.12 20.22
N ALA A 567 -28.90 -11.00 19.48
CA ALA A 567 -30.19 -10.31 19.32
C ALA A 567 -31.26 -11.20 18.64
N ARG A 568 -30.84 -12.12 17.78
CA ARG A 568 -31.72 -13.10 17.12
C ARG A 568 -32.02 -14.34 17.96
N GLY A 569 -31.34 -14.54 19.08
CA GLY A 569 -31.41 -15.79 19.86
C GLY A 569 -30.72 -16.98 19.16
N ASP A 570 -29.83 -16.73 18.17
CA ASP A 570 -29.05 -17.78 17.49
C ASP A 570 -27.81 -18.14 18.30
N ALA A 571 -27.98 -18.99 19.29
CA ALA A 571 -26.91 -19.44 20.18
C ALA A 571 -25.78 -20.18 19.44
N ALA A 572 -26.11 -20.95 18.40
CA ALA A 572 -25.14 -21.70 17.62
C ALA A 572 -24.30 -20.73 16.72
N GLY A 573 -24.95 -19.75 16.11
CA GLY A 573 -24.30 -18.67 15.38
C GLY A 573 -23.37 -17.83 16.26
N ALA A 574 -23.87 -17.43 17.44
CA ALA A 574 -23.08 -16.68 18.42
C ALA A 574 -21.80 -17.44 18.83
N GLN A 575 -21.92 -18.76 19.12
CA GLN A 575 -20.76 -19.58 19.47
C GLN A 575 -19.73 -19.67 18.34
N ARG A 576 -20.16 -19.81 17.08
CA ARG A 576 -19.24 -19.80 15.91
C ARG A 576 -18.51 -18.49 15.77
N VAL A 577 -19.24 -17.38 15.79
CA VAL A 577 -18.65 -16.04 15.65
C VAL A 577 -17.71 -15.70 16.81
N GLU A 578 -18.08 -16.08 18.04
CA GLU A 578 -17.21 -15.92 19.23
C GLU A 578 -15.88 -16.66 19.07
N ALA A 579 -15.90 -17.86 18.48
CA ALA A 579 -14.68 -18.61 18.22
C ALA A 579 -13.76 -17.90 17.20
N GLU A 580 -14.31 -17.27 16.16
CA GLU A 580 -13.52 -16.48 15.20
C GLU A 580 -13.02 -15.18 15.84
N LEU A 581 -13.84 -14.47 16.59
CA LEU A 581 -13.42 -13.29 17.33
C LEU A 581 -12.27 -13.60 18.30
N ALA A 582 -12.31 -14.73 19.01
CA ALA A 582 -11.25 -15.13 19.93
C ALA A 582 -9.91 -15.41 19.24
N LYS A 583 -9.93 -15.89 17.99
CA LYS A 583 -8.71 -16.13 17.20
C LYS A 583 -8.09 -14.82 16.68
N THR A 584 -8.92 -13.87 16.29
CA THR A 584 -8.49 -12.68 15.50
C THR A 584 -8.23 -11.46 16.37
N TRP A 585 -8.99 -11.30 17.48
CA TRP A 585 -8.84 -10.14 18.35
C TRP A 585 -7.52 -10.16 19.13
N VAL A 586 -6.79 -9.06 19.06
CA VAL A 586 -5.48 -8.91 19.71
C VAL A 586 -5.59 -8.11 21.01
N GLY A 587 -6.48 -7.11 21.03
CA GLY A 587 -6.60 -6.14 22.09
C GLY A 587 -7.45 -6.56 23.29
N ASP A 588 -7.75 -5.59 24.16
CA ASP A 588 -8.66 -5.77 25.29
C ASP A 588 -10.11 -5.84 24.79
N ARG A 589 -10.84 -6.88 25.17
CA ARG A 589 -12.26 -7.04 24.83
C ARG A 589 -13.18 -5.95 25.38
N GLN A 590 -12.78 -5.25 26.43
CA GLN A 590 -13.52 -4.09 26.95
C GLN A 590 -13.61 -2.93 25.95
N GLN A 591 -12.75 -2.92 24.93
CA GLN A 591 -12.81 -1.95 23.83
C GLN A 591 -13.99 -2.20 22.87
N LEU A 592 -14.50 -3.44 22.80
CA LEU A 592 -15.60 -3.84 21.93
C LEU A 592 -16.92 -3.29 22.45
N GLN A 593 -17.50 -2.36 21.74
CA GLN A 593 -18.79 -1.73 22.01
C GLN A 593 -19.48 -1.42 20.68
N ILE A 594 -20.79 -1.65 20.60
CA ILE A 594 -21.57 -1.35 19.39
C ILE A 594 -21.46 0.13 18.99
N SER A 595 -21.40 1.02 19.95
CA SER A 595 -21.23 2.46 19.70
C SER A 595 -19.86 2.85 19.09
N LYS A 596 -18.91 1.93 19.03
CA LYS A 596 -17.59 2.12 18.42
C LYS A 596 -17.46 1.47 17.04
N LEU A 597 -18.45 0.70 16.60
CA LEU A 597 -18.51 0.14 15.24
C LEU A 597 -18.98 1.19 14.20
#